data_e4a730eebf54e01061dbf0ca37298fc1
#
_entry.id   e4a730eebf54e01061dbf0ca37298fc1
#
_cell.length_a   1.000
_cell.length_b   1.000
_cell.length_c   1.000
_cell.angle_alpha   90.00
_cell.angle_beta   90.00
_cell.angle_gamma   90.00
#
_symmetry.space_group_name_H-M   'P 1'
#
loop_
_entity.id
_entity.type
_entity.pdbx_description
1 polymer ?
#
loop_
_entity_poly.entity_id
_entity_poly.type
_entity_poly.pdbx_seq_one_letter_code
_entity_poly.pdbx_strand_id
1 'polypeptide(L)'
;MGGATFPTHVKISGGIGQVTTVIINGAECEPYITGDHRAMLERTEEIIGGASYLVKMFGVDKAIIGVEDNKKNGIDALNRVIAETKAPVIVVPLHCRYPQGGEKQLCQAITGKQVPPGGLPSAIGCAVFNINTTIAIFRAITTGMPVVSKVVTVSGSGVIEPKNVECPIGTPVSCLFDYCGGLKDETFKIIAGGPMMGMAQYTCDIPVAKGTGAMLAFAADEDKTVENPTCIRYGRCVEACPVHLEPLYMYMYEQKGMIEELEAANIMDCMECGACAYICPGRLHLTQTFKTGKQKVKDAAAKRKAAAEAAKAAEAAKKEA
;
A
#
# COMPACT_ATOMS: atom_id res chain seq x y z
N MET A 1 0.65 10.06 -0.87
CA MET A 1 2.04 10.09 -1.32
C MET A 1 2.75 8.76 -1.14
N GLY A 2 2.67 8.08 -0.10
CA GLY A 2 3.02 6.67 0.04
C GLY A 2 1.75 5.83 0.10
N GLY A 3 1.88 4.53 0.11
CA GLY A 3 0.75 3.61 0.15
C GLY A 3 -0.19 3.76 -1.06
N ALA A 4 -1.48 3.79 -0.80
CA ALA A 4 -2.53 3.84 -1.85
C ALA A 4 -2.67 5.20 -2.57
N THR A 5 -1.80 6.17 -2.33
CA THR A 5 -1.81 7.52 -2.95
C THR A 5 -3.11 8.33 -2.76
N PHE A 6 -3.91 7.99 -1.77
CA PHE A 6 -5.16 8.71 -1.48
C PHE A 6 -4.88 10.17 -1.10
N PRO A 7 -5.66 11.14 -1.60
CA PRO A 7 -5.44 12.56 -1.34
C PRO A 7 -5.48 12.90 0.15
N THR A 8 -4.38 13.43 0.69
CA THR A 8 -4.21 13.69 2.12
C THR A 8 -5.23 14.69 2.66
N HIS A 9 -5.54 15.76 1.90
CA HIS A 9 -6.52 16.77 2.31
C HIS A 9 -7.94 16.19 2.46
N VAL A 10 -8.33 15.25 1.59
CA VAL A 10 -9.62 14.56 1.71
C VAL A 10 -9.66 13.69 2.96
N LYS A 11 -8.56 12.97 3.24
CA LYS A 11 -8.45 12.15 4.45
C LYS A 11 -8.53 13.01 5.73
N ILE A 12 -7.87 14.17 5.74
CA ILE A 12 -7.90 15.07 6.89
C ILE A 12 -9.30 15.68 7.05
N SER A 13 -9.85 16.31 6.01
CA SER A 13 -11.15 16.99 6.09
C SER A 13 -12.31 16.05 6.46
N GLY A 14 -12.29 14.82 5.91
CA GLY A 14 -13.28 13.79 6.25
C GLY A 14 -13.10 13.14 7.62
N GLY A 15 -11.93 13.30 8.25
CA GLY A 15 -11.63 12.70 9.55
C GLY A 15 -11.78 13.64 10.74
N ILE A 16 -11.85 14.97 10.52
CA ILE A 16 -12.01 15.95 11.60
C ILE A 16 -13.33 15.69 12.36
N GLY A 17 -13.22 15.60 13.69
CA GLY A 17 -14.36 15.31 14.57
C GLY A 17 -14.77 13.83 14.65
N GLN A 18 -14.18 12.94 13.83
CA GLN A 18 -14.47 11.51 13.83
C GLN A 18 -13.26 10.66 14.26
N VAL A 19 -12.04 11.10 13.93
CA VAL A 19 -10.81 10.39 14.24
C VAL A 19 -10.44 10.59 15.70
N THR A 20 -10.21 9.49 16.40
CA THR A 20 -9.77 9.45 17.79
C THR A 20 -8.33 8.92 17.92
N THR A 21 -7.80 8.34 16.86
CA THR A 21 -6.46 7.75 16.84
C THR A 21 -5.75 8.05 15.52
N VAL A 22 -4.64 8.75 15.59
CA VAL A 22 -3.74 9.01 14.44
C VAL A 22 -2.62 7.98 14.45
N ILE A 23 -2.47 7.27 13.35
CA ILE A 23 -1.45 6.24 13.16
C ILE A 23 -0.51 6.66 12.03
N ILE A 24 0.78 6.67 12.31
CA ILE A 24 1.83 6.83 11.30
C ILE A 24 2.36 5.44 10.95
N ASN A 25 2.22 5.08 9.69
CA ASN A 25 2.65 3.80 9.16
C ASN A 25 4.15 3.85 8.83
N GLY A 26 4.96 3.29 9.72
CA GLY A 26 6.39 3.02 9.56
C GLY A 26 6.69 1.53 9.38
N ALA A 27 5.66 0.69 9.18
CA ALA A 27 5.82 -0.73 8.88
C ALA A 27 6.07 -0.92 7.38
N GLU A 28 7.34 -0.79 6.97
CA GLU A 28 7.81 -0.97 5.61
C GLU A 28 8.05 -2.46 5.35
N CYS A 29 6.95 -3.20 5.10
CA CYS A 29 6.95 -4.66 5.06
C CYS A 29 7.24 -5.26 3.66
N GLU A 30 7.22 -4.46 2.58
CA GLU A 30 7.57 -4.92 1.25
C GLU A 30 9.08 -5.24 1.18
N PRO A 31 9.48 -6.44 0.72
CA PRO A 31 10.89 -6.77 0.53
C PRO A 31 11.57 -5.79 -0.44
N TYR A 32 12.88 -5.64 -0.31
CA TYR A 32 13.74 -4.75 -1.10
C TYR A 32 13.52 -3.24 -0.89
N ILE A 33 12.42 -2.79 -0.32
CA ILE A 33 12.14 -1.39 -0.09
C ILE A 33 12.72 -0.95 1.26
N THR A 34 13.41 0.20 1.29
CA THR A 34 14.09 0.71 2.49
C THR A 34 13.96 2.23 2.65
N GLY A 35 13.11 2.87 1.85
CA GLY A 35 12.98 4.32 1.81
C GLY A 35 12.37 4.92 3.08
N ASP A 36 11.37 4.26 3.68
CA ASP A 36 10.76 4.72 4.93
C ASP A 36 11.73 4.53 6.12
N HIS A 37 12.45 3.40 6.17
CA HIS A 37 13.47 3.15 7.18
C HIS A 37 14.59 4.21 7.10
N ARG A 38 15.05 4.54 5.90
CA ARG A 38 16.08 5.58 5.71
C ARG A 38 15.56 6.95 6.14
N ALA A 39 14.31 7.26 5.83
CA ALA A 39 13.67 8.50 6.27
C ALA A 39 13.57 8.59 7.82
N MET A 40 13.30 7.49 8.52
CA MET A 40 13.30 7.46 9.99
C MET A 40 14.66 7.84 10.59
N LEU A 41 15.76 7.50 9.90
CA LEU A 41 17.13 7.81 10.37
C LEU A 41 17.58 9.24 10.02
N GLU A 42 17.21 9.73 8.83
CA GLU A 42 17.74 10.99 8.30
C GLU A 42 16.79 12.18 8.46
N ARG A 43 15.50 11.94 8.67
CA ARG A 43 14.43 12.96 8.72
C ARG A 43 13.52 12.79 9.93
N THR A 44 14.09 12.30 11.02
CA THR A 44 13.34 11.99 12.25
C THR A 44 12.56 13.19 12.77
N GLU A 45 13.18 14.37 12.79
CA GLU A 45 12.53 15.61 13.26
C GLU A 45 11.33 16.01 12.40
N GLU A 46 11.44 15.86 11.07
CA GLU A 46 10.33 16.14 10.15
C GLU A 46 9.15 15.15 10.36
N ILE A 47 9.45 13.90 10.66
CA ILE A 47 8.42 12.88 10.97
C ILE A 47 7.70 13.25 12.27
N ILE A 48 8.44 13.54 13.32
CA ILE A 48 7.86 13.89 14.64
C ILE A 48 7.10 15.21 14.57
N GLY A 49 7.63 16.21 13.87
CA GLY A 49 6.94 17.48 13.64
C GLY A 49 5.64 17.32 12.85
N GLY A 50 5.67 16.54 11.77
CA GLY A 50 4.47 16.26 10.98
C GLY A 50 3.42 15.47 11.75
N ALA A 51 3.84 14.49 12.56
CA ALA A 51 2.94 13.75 13.46
C ALA A 51 2.31 14.68 14.50
N SER A 52 3.06 15.62 15.04
CA SER A 52 2.55 16.62 15.99
C SER A 52 1.53 17.56 15.35
N TYR A 53 1.71 17.93 14.08
CA TYR A 53 0.70 18.69 13.35
C TYR A 53 -0.58 17.89 13.14
N LEU A 54 -0.49 16.61 12.81
CA LEU A 54 -1.67 15.74 12.68
C LEU A 54 -2.42 15.60 14.02
N VAL A 55 -1.70 15.49 15.15
CA VAL A 55 -2.31 15.51 16.49
C VAL A 55 -3.15 16.78 16.69
N LYS A 56 -2.60 17.96 16.37
CA LYS A 56 -3.32 19.23 16.46
C LYS A 56 -4.52 19.30 15.51
N MET A 57 -4.37 18.85 14.26
CA MET A 57 -5.43 18.90 13.25
C MET A 57 -6.64 18.05 13.62
N PHE A 58 -6.41 16.88 14.20
CA PHE A 58 -7.49 15.98 14.61
C PHE A 58 -7.99 16.21 16.05
N GLY A 59 -7.27 17.02 16.84
CA GLY A 59 -7.61 17.28 18.24
C GLY A 59 -7.47 16.03 19.13
N VAL A 60 -6.51 15.15 18.82
CA VAL A 60 -6.22 13.92 19.58
C VAL A 60 -5.05 14.15 20.55
N ASP A 61 -4.94 13.33 21.60
CA ASP A 61 -3.89 13.49 22.61
C ASP A 61 -2.51 13.14 22.08
N LYS A 62 -2.41 12.14 21.20
CA LYS A 62 -1.14 11.64 20.65
C LYS A 62 -1.29 10.94 19.32
N ALA A 63 -0.20 10.91 18.54
CA ALA A 63 -0.06 10.05 17.37
C ALA A 63 0.76 8.80 17.74
N ILE A 64 0.51 7.71 17.03
CA ILE A 64 1.19 6.42 17.20
C ILE A 64 1.96 6.11 15.93
N ILE A 65 3.29 5.92 16.02
CA ILE A 65 4.11 5.46 14.91
C ILE A 65 4.31 3.93 15.07
N GLY A 66 3.74 3.13 14.17
CA GLY A 66 3.99 1.68 14.12
C GLY A 66 5.24 1.39 13.31
N VAL A 67 6.24 0.75 13.90
CA VAL A 67 7.51 0.40 13.23
C VAL A 67 7.81 -1.07 13.48
N GLU A 68 8.26 -1.81 12.45
CA GLU A 68 8.64 -3.21 12.63
C GLU A 68 9.88 -3.36 13.52
N ASP A 69 9.88 -4.40 14.38
CA ASP A 69 10.92 -4.66 15.41
C ASP A 69 12.31 -4.97 14.83
N ASN A 70 12.41 -5.27 13.54
CA ASN A 70 13.67 -5.41 12.82
C ASN A 70 14.37 -4.07 12.51
N LYS A 71 13.71 -2.93 12.74
CA LYS A 71 14.23 -1.57 12.48
C LYS A 71 14.59 -0.84 13.78
N LYS A 72 15.34 -1.50 14.68
CA LYS A 72 15.69 -1.00 16.02
C LYS A 72 16.30 0.39 16.00
N ASN A 73 17.25 0.64 15.10
CA ASN A 73 17.90 1.96 14.98
C ASN A 73 16.92 3.07 14.56
N GLY A 74 15.90 2.76 13.74
CA GLY A 74 14.83 3.71 13.41
C GLY A 74 13.94 4.01 14.62
N ILE A 75 13.58 2.97 15.40
CA ILE A 75 12.83 3.11 16.66
C ILE A 75 13.60 3.97 17.65
N ASP A 76 14.91 3.73 17.83
CA ASP A 76 15.77 4.49 18.74
C ASP A 76 15.89 5.95 18.32
N ALA A 77 16.06 6.22 17.01
CA ALA A 77 16.11 7.56 16.47
C ALA A 77 14.81 8.34 16.73
N LEU A 78 13.66 7.73 16.46
CA LEU A 78 12.34 8.34 16.72
C LEU A 78 12.15 8.63 18.22
N ASN A 79 12.43 7.67 19.10
CA ASN A 79 12.28 7.82 20.55
C ASN A 79 13.19 8.93 21.12
N ARG A 80 14.42 9.07 20.60
CA ARG A 80 15.34 10.13 20.99
C ARG A 80 14.72 11.51 20.71
N VAL A 81 14.26 11.78 19.49
CA VAL A 81 13.67 13.07 19.13
C VAL A 81 12.36 13.32 19.89
N ILE A 82 11.56 12.29 20.13
CA ILE A 82 10.35 12.41 20.97
C ILE A 82 10.72 12.88 22.39
N ALA A 83 11.76 12.29 22.99
CA ALA A 83 12.22 12.66 24.34
C ALA A 83 12.76 14.10 24.41
N GLU A 84 13.55 14.50 23.40
CA GLU A 84 14.12 15.84 23.30
C GLU A 84 13.06 16.92 23.10
N THR A 85 12.07 16.66 22.24
CA THR A 85 11.03 17.63 21.86
C THR A 85 9.78 17.57 22.74
N LYS A 86 9.63 16.53 23.55
CA LYS A 86 8.40 16.21 24.32
C LYS A 86 7.15 16.18 23.41
N ALA A 87 7.32 15.72 22.18
CA ALA A 87 6.25 15.64 21.21
C ALA A 87 5.14 14.68 21.66
N PRO A 88 3.87 14.95 21.34
CA PRO A 88 2.74 14.07 21.65
C PRO A 88 2.69 12.87 20.67
N VAL A 89 3.76 12.09 20.65
CA VAL A 89 3.96 10.95 19.74
C VAL A 89 4.53 9.77 20.52
N ILE A 90 4.09 8.57 20.21
CA ILE A 90 4.68 7.33 20.74
C ILE A 90 5.07 6.40 19.61
N VAL A 91 6.12 5.62 19.80
CA VAL A 91 6.51 4.54 18.87
C VAL A 91 6.06 3.21 19.44
N VAL A 92 5.39 2.40 18.62
CA VAL A 92 4.97 1.05 18.94
C VAL A 92 5.74 0.07 18.06
N PRO A 93 6.65 -0.73 18.64
CA PRO A 93 7.30 -1.82 17.92
C PRO A 93 6.27 -2.87 17.51
N LEU A 94 6.30 -3.26 16.23
CA LEU A 94 5.40 -4.26 15.65
C LEU A 94 6.21 -5.48 15.24
N HIS A 95 5.64 -6.66 15.40
CA HIS A 95 6.31 -7.87 14.95
C HIS A 95 6.52 -7.86 13.43
N CYS A 96 7.76 -8.12 13.00
CA CYS A 96 8.11 -8.16 11.57
C CYS A 96 7.38 -9.32 10.88
N ARG A 97 6.40 -8.99 10.07
CA ARG A 97 5.63 -9.95 9.24
C ARG A 97 5.01 -9.25 8.04
N TYR A 98 4.76 -10.02 6.99
CA TYR A 98 4.06 -9.50 5.82
C TYR A 98 2.57 -9.92 5.84
N PRO A 99 1.61 -9.01 5.58
CA PRO A 99 1.73 -7.56 5.26
C PRO A 99 1.43 -6.65 6.47
N GLN A 100 2.36 -6.50 7.40
CA GLN A 100 2.20 -5.67 8.62
C GLN A 100 1.88 -4.20 8.30
N GLY A 101 2.43 -3.67 7.18
CA GLY A 101 2.15 -2.31 6.69
C GLY A 101 0.78 -2.14 6.02
N GLY A 102 0.00 -3.19 5.87
CA GLY A 102 -1.37 -3.10 5.39
C GLY A 102 -2.22 -2.25 6.33
N GLU A 103 -2.97 -1.27 5.79
CA GLU A 103 -3.67 -0.27 6.61
C GLU A 103 -4.62 -0.91 7.64
N LYS A 104 -5.38 -1.94 7.25
CA LYS A 104 -6.31 -2.67 8.14
C LYS A 104 -5.56 -3.50 9.19
N GLN A 105 -4.49 -4.19 8.79
CA GLN A 105 -3.64 -4.98 9.70
C GLN A 105 -2.95 -4.08 10.72
N LEU A 106 -2.42 -2.95 10.28
CA LEU A 106 -1.78 -1.97 11.14
C LEU A 106 -2.75 -1.40 12.19
N CYS A 107 -3.97 -1.04 11.77
CA CYS A 107 -5.02 -0.58 12.68
C CYS A 107 -5.32 -1.63 13.75
N GLN A 108 -5.50 -2.89 13.37
CA GLN A 108 -5.76 -3.98 14.31
C GLN A 108 -4.57 -4.24 15.24
N ALA A 109 -3.34 -4.24 14.72
CA ALA A 109 -2.14 -4.46 15.53
C ALA A 109 -1.94 -3.38 16.61
N ILE A 110 -2.28 -2.13 16.30
CA ILE A 110 -2.09 -0.99 17.20
C ILE A 110 -3.27 -0.81 18.16
N THR A 111 -4.52 -0.99 17.69
CA THR A 111 -5.72 -0.64 18.46
C THR A 111 -6.52 -1.84 18.96
N GLY A 112 -6.24 -3.04 18.46
CA GLY A 112 -7.05 -4.23 18.67
C GLY A 112 -8.41 -4.23 17.94
N LYS A 113 -8.76 -3.14 17.24
CA LYS A 113 -10.03 -3.01 16.52
C LYS A 113 -9.89 -3.46 15.08
N GLN A 114 -10.90 -4.15 14.56
CA GLN A 114 -10.96 -4.56 13.16
C GLN A 114 -11.73 -3.54 12.31
N VAL A 115 -11.14 -3.15 11.19
CA VAL A 115 -11.84 -2.38 10.17
C VAL A 115 -12.85 -3.29 9.46
N PRO A 116 -14.14 -2.94 9.43
CA PRO A 116 -15.16 -3.80 8.85
C PRO A 116 -14.94 -4.06 7.35
N PRO A 117 -15.52 -5.14 6.80
CA PRO A 117 -15.54 -5.39 5.35
C PRO A 117 -16.05 -4.18 4.58
N GLY A 118 -15.38 -3.82 3.46
CA GLY A 118 -15.71 -2.63 2.69
C GLY A 118 -15.45 -1.28 3.40
N GLY A 119 -15.14 -1.29 4.71
CA GLY A 119 -14.92 -0.08 5.50
C GLY A 119 -13.52 0.51 5.37
N LEU A 120 -13.41 1.77 5.82
CA LEU A 120 -12.16 2.52 5.94
C LEU A 120 -11.72 2.59 7.41
N PRO A 121 -10.45 2.88 7.73
CA PRO A 121 -9.97 3.08 9.10
C PRO A 121 -10.78 4.09 9.92
N SER A 122 -11.38 5.09 9.28
CA SER A 122 -12.26 6.06 9.92
C SER A 122 -13.50 5.43 10.58
N ALA A 123 -13.98 4.29 10.08
CA ALA A 123 -15.10 3.56 10.69
C ALA A 123 -14.81 3.05 12.12
N ILE A 124 -13.52 2.94 12.46
CA ILE A 124 -13.06 2.58 13.82
C ILE A 124 -12.37 3.74 14.53
N GLY A 125 -12.54 4.97 14.02
CA GLY A 125 -11.95 6.19 14.57
C GLY A 125 -10.45 6.35 14.29
N CYS A 126 -9.89 5.66 13.28
CA CYS A 126 -8.47 5.73 12.94
C CYS A 126 -8.22 6.54 11.67
N ALA A 127 -7.11 7.31 11.65
CA ALA A 127 -6.54 7.86 10.43
C ALA A 127 -5.08 7.41 10.29
N VAL A 128 -4.75 6.80 9.14
CA VAL A 128 -3.42 6.24 8.88
C VAL A 128 -2.68 7.07 7.85
N PHE A 129 -1.43 7.47 8.15
CA PHE A 129 -0.56 8.22 7.26
C PHE A 129 0.80 7.51 7.13
N ASN A 130 1.35 7.45 5.92
CA ASN A 130 2.70 6.91 5.71
C ASN A 130 3.77 7.90 6.20
N ILE A 131 4.96 7.42 6.56
CA ILE A 131 6.14 8.21 6.97
C ILE A 131 6.42 9.37 6.03
N ASN A 132 6.57 9.13 4.73
CA ASN A 132 6.86 10.17 3.75
C ASN A 132 5.72 11.18 3.57
N THR A 133 4.47 10.76 3.76
CA THR A 133 3.33 11.67 3.80
C THR A 133 3.40 12.60 5.00
N THR A 134 3.81 12.08 6.15
CA THR A 134 3.98 12.87 7.38
C THR A 134 5.09 13.91 7.25
N ILE A 135 6.24 13.55 6.64
CA ILE A 135 7.32 14.50 6.28
C ILE A 135 6.78 15.60 5.36
N ALA A 136 6.01 15.23 4.35
CA ALA A 136 5.47 16.21 3.41
C ALA A 136 4.44 17.17 4.04
N ILE A 137 3.65 16.70 5.02
CA ILE A 137 2.77 17.57 5.82
C ILE A 137 3.62 18.57 6.61
N PHE A 138 4.70 18.11 7.26
CA PHE A 138 5.61 18.99 7.97
C PHE A 138 6.17 20.09 7.06
N ARG A 139 6.73 19.71 5.92
CA ARG A 139 7.32 20.66 4.95
C ARG A 139 6.29 21.64 4.39
N ALA A 140 5.11 21.16 4.04
CA ALA A 140 4.04 22.02 3.53
C ALA A 140 3.63 23.11 4.54
N ILE A 141 3.59 22.78 5.83
CA ILE A 141 3.21 23.74 6.88
C ILE A 141 4.34 24.69 7.21
N THR A 142 5.59 24.19 7.28
CA THR A 142 6.74 25.01 7.71
C THR A 142 7.33 25.87 6.60
N THR A 143 7.30 25.40 5.37
CA THR A 143 7.96 26.07 4.23
C THR A 143 7.02 26.50 3.11
N GLY A 144 5.74 26.09 3.15
CA GLY A 144 4.79 26.31 2.05
C GLY A 144 5.06 25.45 0.80
N MET A 145 6.09 24.61 0.81
CA MET A 145 6.50 23.83 -0.37
C MET A 145 5.60 22.61 -0.60
N PRO A 146 5.05 22.43 -1.81
CA PRO A 146 4.37 21.20 -2.17
C PRO A 146 5.38 20.06 -2.35
N VAL A 147 4.86 18.84 -2.56
CA VAL A 147 5.73 17.68 -2.87
C VAL A 147 6.26 17.81 -4.28
N VAL A 148 7.53 18.14 -4.41
CA VAL A 148 8.26 18.32 -5.68
C VAL A 148 9.37 17.29 -5.86
N SER A 149 9.80 16.62 -4.79
CA SER A 149 10.78 15.52 -4.83
C SER A 149 10.29 14.32 -4.03
N LYS A 150 10.91 13.19 -4.27
CA LYS A 150 10.60 11.92 -3.60
C LYS A 150 11.84 11.06 -3.46
N VAL A 151 11.92 10.31 -2.35
CA VAL A 151 12.87 9.21 -2.20
C VAL A 151 12.27 7.97 -2.84
N VAL A 152 13.02 7.33 -3.74
CA VAL A 152 12.68 6.10 -4.44
C VAL A 152 13.76 5.06 -4.14
N THR A 153 13.38 3.90 -3.66
CA THR A 153 14.30 2.77 -3.53
C THR A 153 14.54 2.16 -4.92
N VAL A 154 15.76 2.17 -5.39
CA VAL A 154 16.20 1.49 -6.63
C VAL A 154 17.00 0.28 -6.21
N SER A 155 16.51 -0.94 -6.48
CA SER A 155 17.09 -2.18 -5.94
C SER A 155 16.73 -3.40 -6.79
N GLY A 156 17.14 -4.58 -6.33
CA GLY A 156 16.95 -5.87 -7.01
C GLY A 156 18.25 -6.39 -7.62
N SER A 157 18.27 -7.66 -7.98
CA SER A 157 19.46 -8.36 -8.50
C SER A 157 19.94 -7.82 -9.85
N GLY A 158 19.05 -7.20 -10.64
CA GLY A 158 19.35 -6.58 -11.92
C GLY A 158 19.94 -5.16 -11.82
N VAL A 159 20.00 -4.53 -10.63
CA VAL A 159 20.61 -3.20 -10.44
C VAL A 159 22.08 -3.36 -10.06
N ILE A 160 22.96 -2.53 -10.66
CA ILE A 160 24.41 -2.62 -10.38
C ILE A 160 24.72 -2.09 -8.99
N GLU A 161 24.23 -0.89 -8.63
CA GLU A 161 24.47 -0.24 -7.34
C GLU A 161 23.14 0.15 -6.67
N PRO A 162 22.49 -0.75 -5.90
CA PRO A 162 21.22 -0.44 -5.23
C PRO A 162 21.34 0.75 -4.27
N LYS A 163 20.39 1.70 -4.36
CA LYS A 163 20.37 2.95 -3.57
C LYS A 163 18.94 3.40 -3.27
N ASN A 164 18.80 4.22 -2.21
CA ASN A 164 17.66 5.12 -2.07
C ASN A 164 18.03 6.46 -2.73
N VAL A 165 17.29 6.87 -3.73
CA VAL A 165 17.57 8.07 -4.53
C VAL A 165 16.50 9.12 -4.29
N GLU A 166 16.87 10.32 -3.86
CA GLU A 166 15.95 11.46 -3.88
C GLU A 166 15.99 12.13 -5.25
N CYS A 167 14.85 12.21 -5.89
CA CYS A 167 14.72 12.79 -7.22
C CYS A 167 13.48 13.68 -7.35
N PRO A 168 13.48 14.69 -8.24
CA PRO A 168 12.29 15.44 -8.60
C PRO A 168 11.18 14.53 -9.15
N ILE A 169 9.92 14.89 -8.87
CA ILE A 169 8.78 14.26 -9.53
C ILE A 169 8.82 14.60 -11.02
N GLY A 170 8.57 13.60 -11.87
CA GLY A 170 8.71 13.72 -13.32
C GLY A 170 10.06 13.22 -13.86
N THR A 171 11.05 12.93 -13.01
CA THR A 171 12.32 12.31 -13.45
C THR A 171 12.02 10.98 -14.15
N PRO A 172 12.56 10.74 -15.38
CA PRO A 172 12.45 9.44 -16.02
C PRO A 172 13.04 8.31 -15.16
N VAL A 173 12.38 7.16 -15.11
CA VAL A 173 12.87 6.02 -14.34
C VAL A 173 14.20 5.49 -14.88
N SER A 174 14.45 5.57 -16.18
CA SER A 174 15.75 5.27 -16.78
C SER A 174 16.90 6.03 -16.11
N CYS A 175 16.72 7.34 -15.84
CA CYS A 175 17.73 8.14 -15.14
C CYS A 175 18.03 7.64 -13.73
N LEU A 176 17.05 7.03 -13.04
CA LEU A 176 17.30 6.45 -11.73
C LEU A 176 18.17 5.20 -11.82
N PHE A 177 17.93 4.34 -12.80
CA PHE A 177 18.79 3.17 -13.03
C PHE A 177 20.18 3.59 -13.46
N ASP A 178 20.31 4.58 -14.37
CA ASP A 178 21.61 5.12 -14.79
C ASP A 178 22.40 5.68 -13.60
N TYR A 179 21.75 6.42 -12.71
CA TYR A 179 22.35 6.95 -11.47
C TYR A 179 22.80 5.83 -10.50
N CYS A 180 22.17 4.68 -10.59
CA CYS A 180 22.51 3.46 -9.83
C CYS A 180 23.51 2.55 -10.59
N GLY A 181 24.29 3.10 -11.52
CA GLY A 181 25.31 2.36 -12.27
C GLY A 181 24.76 1.61 -13.48
N GLY A 182 23.46 1.68 -13.75
CA GLY A 182 22.78 0.98 -14.83
C GLY A 182 22.14 -0.34 -14.41
N LEU A 183 21.53 -0.99 -15.38
CA LEU A 183 21.00 -2.34 -15.26
C LEU A 183 22.02 -3.37 -15.77
N LYS A 184 22.03 -4.55 -15.18
CA LYS A 184 22.82 -5.67 -15.67
C LYS A 184 22.20 -6.25 -16.96
N ASP A 185 23.03 -6.84 -17.81
CA ASP A 185 22.59 -7.39 -19.11
C ASP A 185 21.52 -8.48 -18.97
N GLU A 186 21.59 -9.29 -17.90
CA GLU A 186 20.63 -10.33 -17.59
C GLU A 186 19.31 -9.84 -16.99
N THR A 187 19.09 -8.52 -16.89
CA THR A 187 17.85 -7.97 -16.34
C THR A 187 16.65 -8.36 -17.21
N PHE A 188 15.70 -9.01 -16.60
CA PHE A 188 14.51 -9.56 -17.25
C PHE A 188 13.22 -8.82 -16.87
N LYS A 189 13.11 -8.37 -15.63
CA LYS A 189 11.86 -7.81 -15.10
C LYS A 189 12.10 -6.53 -14.32
N ILE A 190 11.30 -5.51 -14.63
CA ILE A 190 11.27 -4.25 -13.87
C ILE A 190 9.91 -4.11 -13.20
N ILE A 191 9.90 -3.72 -11.93
CA ILE A 191 8.69 -3.58 -11.12
C ILE A 191 8.65 -2.17 -10.50
N ALA A 192 7.56 -1.46 -10.71
CA ALA A 192 7.24 -0.24 -9.99
C ALA A 192 6.53 -0.60 -8.68
N GLY A 193 7.15 -0.30 -7.55
CA GLY A 193 6.72 -0.73 -6.22
C GLY A 193 7.48 -1.95 -5.71
N GLY A 194 6.95 -2.62 -4.68
CA GLY A 194 7.56 -3.82 -4.11
C GLY A 194 7.27 -5.10 -4.92
N PRO A 195 7.97 -6.19 -4.65
CA PRO A 195 7.82 -7.44 -5.41
C PRO A 195 6.48 -8.15 -5.15
N MET A 196 5.79 -7.80 -4.05
CA MET A 196 4.53 -8.43 -3.66
C MET A 196 3.30 -7.71 -4.23
N MET A 197 3.28 -6.37 -4.20
CA MET A 197 2.14 -5.55 -4.61
C MET A 197 2.40 -4.68 -5.84
N GLY A 198 3.65 -4.53 -6.27
CA GLY A 198 4.05 -3.70 -7.39
C GLY A 198 3.55 -4.20 -8.74
N MET A 199 3.76 -3.40 -9.76
CA MET A 199 3.36 -3.69 -11.13
C MET A 199 4.58 -3.81 -12.03
N ALA A 200 4.66 -4.91 -12.80
CA ALA A 200 5.69 -5.07 -13.83
C ALA A 200 5.55 -3.97 -14.90
N GLN A 201 6.68 -3.43 -15.32
CA GLN A 201 6.77 -2.40 -16.33
C GLN A 201 7.36 -2.99 -17.62
N TYR A 202 6.81 -2.60 -18.74
CA TYR A 202 7.33 -2.99 -20.08
C TYR A 202 8.35 -2.01 -20.63
N THR A 203 8.54 -0.85 -19.97
CA THR A 203 9.49 0.19 -20.35
C THR A 203 9.98 0.95 -19.11
N CYS A 204 11.19 1.51 -19.17
CA CYS A 204 11.72 2.48 -18.21
C CYS A 204 11.36 3.93 -18.58
N ASP A 205 10.68 4.15 -19.69
CA ASP A 205 10.29 5.47 -20.19
C ASP A 205 8.98 5.95 -19.53
N ILE A 206 8.99 5.91 -18.20
CA ILE A 206 7.90 6.37 -17.34
C ILE A 206 8.46 7.36 -16.31
N PRO A 207 7.69 8.39 -15.92
CA PRO A 207 8.14 9.36 -14.94
C PRO A 207 7.94 8.87 -13.51
N VAL A 208 8.81 9.32 -12.61
CA VAL A 208 8.59 9.21 -11.17
C VAL A 208 7.36 10.03 -10.78
N ALA A 209 6.36 9.38 -10.21
CA ALA A 209 5.15 10.01 -9.70
C ALA A 209 5.19 10.18 -8.18
N LYS A 210 4.23 10.93 -7.61
CA LYS A 210 4.08 11.08 -6.15
C LYS A 210 3.91 9.73 -5.42
N GLY A 211 3.36 8.72 -6.10
CA GLY A 211 3.14 7.37 -5.58
C GLY A 211 4.35 6.42 -5.74
N THR A 212 5.34 6.77 -6.56
CA THR A 212 6.48 5.89 -6.82
C THR A 212 7.35 5.76 -5.56
N GLY A 213 7.33 4.60 -4.91
CA GLY A 213 8.11 4.31 -3.69
C GLY A 213 9.36 3.50 -3.96
N ALA A 214 9.33 2.66 -4.99
CA ALA A 214 10.47 1.85 -5.41
C ALA A 214 10.43 1.54 -6.90
N MET A 215 11.60 1.30 -7.47
CA MET A 215 11.81 0.71 -8.79
C MET A 215 12.77 -0.47 -8.62
N LEU A 216 12.28 -1.67 -8.87
CA LEU A 216 13.03 -2.90 -8.69
C LEU A 216 13.34 -3.53 -10.04
N ALA A 217 14.55 -4.07 -10.19
CA ALA A 217 14.95 -4.80 -11.38
C ALA A 217 15.50 -6.18 -10.98
N PHE A 218 15.04 -7.22 -11.65
CA PHE A 218 15.39 -8.61 -11.35
C PHE A 218 16.02 -9.30 -12.55
N ALA A 219 17.01 -10.13 -12.30
CA ALA A 219 17.67 -10.97 -13.30
C ALA A 219 16.79 -12.16 -13.71
N ALA A 220 17.04 -12.71 -14.89
CA ALA A 220 16.23 -13.79 -15.46
C ALA A 220 16.27 -15.10 -14.69
N ASP A 221 17.35 -15.39 -13.97
CA ASP A 221 17.49 -16.57 -13.13
C ASP A 221 16.56 -16.58 -11.90
N GLU A 222 16.05 -15.42 -11.51
CA GLU A 222 15.03 -15.27 -10.46
C GLU A 222 13.60 -15.46 -10.98
N ASP A 223 13.40 -15.54 -12.29
CA ASP A 223 12.06 -15.74 -12.83
C ASP A 223 11.59 -17.18 -12.64
N LYS A 224 10.54 -17.32 -11.86
CA LYS A 224 9.88 -18.61 -11.56
C LYS A 224 8.53 -18.73 -12.25
N THR A 225 8.30 -17.94 -13.28
CA THR A 225 7.06 -18.00 -14.08
C THR A 225 6.99 -19.34 -14.78
N VAL A 226 5.81 -19.95 -14.79
CA VAL A 226 5.51 -21.18 -15.54
C VAL A 226 4.50 -20.86 -16.63
N GLU A 227 4.68 -21.47 -17.81
CA GLU A 227 3.85 -21.22 -18.98
C GLU A 227 2.38 -21.61 -18.74
N ASN A 228 2.15 -22.78 -18.09
CA ASN A 228 0.82 -23.30 -17.80
C ASN A 228 0.63 -23.56 -16.30
N PRO A 229 0.38 -22.51 -15.49
CA PRO A 229 0.24 -22.65 -14.06
C PRO A 229 -1.02 -23.43 -13.71
N THR A 230 -0.85 -24.50 -12.93
CA THR A 230 -1.95 -25.40 -12.58
C THR A 230 -2.13 -25.50 -11.07
N CYS A 231 -3.38 -25.40 -10.61
CA CYS A 231 -3.71 -25.57 -9.21
C CYS A 231 -3.65 -27.05 -8.78
N ILE A 232 -2.79 -27.35 -7.82
CA ILE A 232 -2.67 -28.70 -7.22
C ILE A 232 -3.52 -28.87 -5.95
N ARG A 233 -4.37 -27.88 -5.62
CA ARG A 233 -5.28 -27.84 -4.44
C ARG A 233 -4.56 -28.01 -3.10
N TYR A 234 -3.35 -27.45 -2.96
CA TYR A 234 -2.50 -27.60 -1.78
C TYR A 234 -3.00 -26.82 -0.55
N GLY A 235 -3.86 -25.80 -0.72
CA GLY A 235 -4.50 -25.05 0.37
C GLY A 235 -3.69 -23.91 1.00
N ARG A 236 -2.38 -23.86 0.88
CA ARG A 236 -1.54 -22.82 1.52
C ARG A 236 -1.89 -21.38 1.18
N CYS A 237 -2.52 -21.13 0.04
CA CYS A 237 -3.00 -19.79 -0.31
C CYS A 237 -4.10 -19.30 0.65
N VAL A 238 -4.91 -20.22 1.20
CA VAL A 238 -5.94 -19.92 2.21
C VAL A 238 -5.29 -19.58 3.54
N GLU A 239 -4.32 -20.40 3.99
CA GLU A 239 -3.58 -20.19 5.24
C GLU A 239 -2.78 -18.88 5.22
N ALA A 240 -2.21 -18.52 4.06
CA ALA A 240 -1.42 -17.30 3.90
C ALA A 240 -2.25 -16.02 3.75
N CYS A 241 -3.58 -16.14 3.62
CA CYS A 241 -4.42 -14.95 3.43
C CYS A 241 -4.59 -14.17 4.74
N PRO A 242 -4.09 -12.90 4.81
CA PRO A 242 -4.12 -12.11 6.05
C PRO A 242 -5.52 -11.61 6.43
N VAL A 243 -6.51 -11.78 5.55
CA VAL A 243 -7.92 -11.44 5.77
C VAL A 243 -8.84 -12.65 5.64
N HIS A 244 -8.26 -13.86 5.70
CA HIS A 244 -8.96 -15.15 5.75
C HIS A 244 -9.95 -15.40 4.62
N LEU A 245 -9.62 -14.93 3.41
CA LEU A 245 -10.36 -15.28 2.19
C LEU A 245 -9.95 -16.66 1.67
N GLU A 246 -10.69 -17.14 0.68
CA GLU A 246 -10.46 -18.43 0.02
C GLU A 246 -9.89 -18.24 -1.41
N PRO A 247 -8.59 -17.90 -1.58
CA PRO A 247 -8.00 -17.58 -2.88
C PRO A 247 -8.19 -18.68 -3.94
N LEU A 248 -8.22 -19.95 -3.52
CA LEU A 248 -8.44 -21.09 -4.40
C LEU A 248 -9.79 -20.99 -5.13
N TYR A 249 -10.86 -20.76 -4.38
CA TYR A 249 -12.21 -20.68 -4.94
C TYR A 249 -12.42 -19.39 -5.72
N MET A 250 -11.93 -18.27 -5.19
CA MET A 250 -11.95 -16.99 -5.90
C MET A 250 -11.27 -17.08 -7.28
N TYR A 251 -10.11 -17.77 -7.36
CA TYR A 251 -9.45 -18.03 -8.63
C TYR A 251 -10.31 -18.85 -9.58
N MET A 252 -10.91 -19.95 -9.09
CA MET A 252 -11.80 -20.81 -9.90
C MET A 252 -13.03 -20.06 -10.41
N TYR A 253 -13.66 -19.25 -9.58
CA TYR A 253 -14.86 -18.47 -9.96
C TYR A 253 -14.49 -17.41 -11.01
N GLU A 254 -13.37 -16.71 -10.85
CA GLU A 254 -12.92 -15.72 -11.83
C GLU A 254 -12.64 -16.35 -13.19
N GLN A 255 -11.91 -17.48 -13.23
CA GLN A 255 -11.58 -18.20 -14.47
C GLN A 255 -12.83 -18.74 -15.20
N LYS A 256 -13.88 -19.05 -14.48
CA LYS A 256 -15.16 -19.53 -15.03
C LYS A 256 -16.16 -18.39 -15.30
N GLY A 257 -15.83 -17.14 -14.99
CA GLY A 257 -16.74 -16.01 -15.14
C GLY A 257 -17.95 -16.02 -14.19
N MET A 258 -17.85 -16.73 -13.07
CA MET A 258 -18.88 -16.87 -12.04
C MET A 258 -18.85 -15.65 -11.11
N ILE A 259 -19.43 -14.55 -11.59
CA ILE A 259 -19.28 -13.23 -10.92
C ILE A 259 -20.06 -13.15 -9.60
N GLU A 260 -21.23 -13.78 -9.51
CA GLU A 260 -22.05 -13.79 -8.29
C GLU A 260 -21.37 -14.58 -7.18
N GLU A 261 -20.80 -15.73 -7.49
CA GLU A 261 -20.03 -16.56 -6.55
C GLU A 261 -18.74 -15.86 -6.12
N LEU A 262 -18.12 -15.14 -7.06
CA LEU A 262 -16.91 -14.35 -6.77
C LEU A 262 -17.23 -13.18 -5.82
N GLU A 263 -18.36 -12.53 -5.99
CA GLU A 263 -18.86 -11.49 -5.08
C GLU A 263 -19.21 -12.09 -3.71
N ALA A 264 -19.90 -13.23 -3.68
CA ALA A 264 -20.24 -13.95 -2.46
C ALA A 264 -19.00 -14.47 -1.70
N ALA A 265 -17.90 -14.76 -2.41
CA ALA A 265 -16.61 -15.08 -1.82
C ALA A 265 -15.86 -13.85 -1.26
N ASN A 266 -16.49 -12.69 -1.18
CA ASN A 266 -15.96 -11.44 -0.63
C ASN A 266 -14.65 -10.96 -1.30
N ILE A 267 -14.52 -11.12 -2.63
CA ILE A 267 -13.31 -10.70 -3.35
C ILE A 267 -12.97 -9.22 -3.11
N MET A 268 -13.97 -8.38 -2.84
CA MET A 268 -13.78 -6.94 -2.58
C MET A 268 -12.96 -6.67 -1.31
N ASP A 269 -12.90 -7.59 -0.36
CA ASP A 269 -12.07 -7.48 0.86
C ASP A 269 -10.61 -7.89 0.62
N CYS A 270 -10.29 -8.47 -0.53
CA CYS A 270 -8.92 -8.78 -0.91
C CYS A 270 -8.08 -7.51 -0.97
N MET A 271 -7.02 -7.43 -0.19
CA MET A 271 -6.10 -6.29 -0.18
C MET A 271 -4.99 -6.38 -1.25
N GLU A 272 -5.03 -7.41 -2.10
CA GLU A 272 -4.08 -7.62 -3.21
C GLU A 272 -2.60 -7.71 -2.76
N CYS A 273 -2.37 -8.18 -1.54
CA CYS A 273 -1.04 -8.22 -0.92
C CYS A 273 -0.07 -9.25 -1.56
N GLY A 274 -0.53 -10.15 -2.41
CA GLY A 274 0.33 -11.13 -3.08
C GLY A 274 0.76 -12.33 -2.24
N ALA A 275 0.46 -12.41 -0.93
CA ALA A 275 0.89 -13.51 -0.07
C ALA A 275 0.45 -14.89 -0.60
N CYS A 276 -0.77 -15.00 -1.09
CA CYS A 276 -1.30 -16.23 -1.69
C CYS A 276 -0.59 -16.61 -3.00
N ALA A 277 -0.22 -15.64 -3.83
CA ALA A 277 0.53 -15.86 -5.06
C ALA A 277 1.99 -16.29 -4.77
N TYR A 278 2.62 -15.64 -3.80
CA TYR A 278 3.99 -15.95 -3.37
C TYR A 278 4.13 -17.40 -2.88
N ILE A 279 3.20 -17.86 -2.01
CA ILE A 279 3.25 -19.21 -1.42
C ILE A 279 2.78 -20.31 -2.38
N CYS A 280 2.19 -19.98 -3.54
CA CYS A 280 1.60 -20.94 -4.44
C CYS A 280 2.66 -21.78 -5.15
N PRO A 281 2.72 -23.12 -4.91
CA PRO A 281 3.69 -23.97 -5.59
C PRO A 281 3.36 -24.17 -7.09
N GLY A 282 2.08 -24.02 -7.48
CA GLY A 282 1.62 -24.07 -8.87
C GLY A 282 1.80 -22.77 -9.64
N ARG A 283 2.40 -21.73 -9.01
CA ARG A 283 2.71 -20.43 -9.62
C ARG A 283 1.53 -19.72 -10.28
N LEU A 284 0.32 -19.89 -9.73
CA LEU A 284 -0.87 -19.22 -10.20
C LEU A 284 -0.76 -17.69 -10.05
N HIS A 285 -1.22 -16.94 -11.04
CA HIS A 285 -1.25 -15.49 -11.05
C HIS A 285 -2.40 -14.92 -10.18
N LEU A 286 -2.51 -15.38 -8.92
CA LEU A 286 -3.65 -15.11 -8.05
C LEU A 286 -3.91 -13.61 -7.86
N THR A 287 -2.88 -12.82 -7.58
CA THR A 287 -3.03 -11.38 -7.34
C THR A 287 -3.58 -10.66 -8.58
N GLN A 288 -3.07 -11.01 -9.76
CA GLN A 288 -3.56 -10.42 -11.03
C GLN A 288 -5.00 -10.84 -11.31
N THR A 289 -5.31 -12.11 -11.12
CA THR A 289 -6.67 -12.65 -11.26
C THR A 289 -7.66 -11.92 -10.35
N PHE A 290 -7.26 -11.64 -9.11
CA PHE A 290 -8.14 -10.93 -8.17
C PHE A 290 -8.31 -9.45 -8.51
N LYS A 291 -7.29 -8.78 -9.04
CA LYS A 291 -7.44 -7.41 -9.59
C LYS A 291 -8.49 -7.38 -10.70
N THR A 292 -8.40 -8.31 -11.64
CA THR A 292 -9.37 -8.45 -12.74
C THR A 292 -10.76 -8.81 -12.22
N GLY A 293 -10.85 -9.79 -11.30
CA GLY A 293 -12.12 -10.21 -10.69
C GLY A 293 -12.84 -9.11 -9.95
N LYS A 294 -12.11 -8.29 -9.17
CA LYS A 294 -12.67 -7.11 -8.49
C LYS A 294 -13.24 -6.10 -9.48
N GLN A 295 -12.58 -5.89 -10.61
CA GLN A 295 -13.10 -5.00 -11.64
C GLN A 295 -14.38 -5.56 -12.26
N LYS A 296 -14.42 -6.85 -12.58
CA LYS A 296 -15.64 -7.51 -13.10
C LYS A 296 -16.83 -7.40 -12.15
N VAL A 297 -16.60 -7.59 -10.83
CA VAL A 297 -17.63 -7.43 -9.79
C VAL A 297 -18.13 -5.98 -9.71
N LYS A 298 -17.22 -4.99 -9.74
CA LYS A 298 -17.60 -3.56 -9.77
C LYS A 298 -18.45 -3.22 -10.99
N ASP A 299 -18.05 -3.69 -12.17
CA ASP A 299 -18.77 -3.44 -13.41
C ASP A 299 -20.17 -4.08 -13.38
N ALA A 300 -20.29 -5.30 -12.85
CA ALA A 300 -21.57 -5.98 -12.66
C ALA A 300 -22.47 -5.22 -11.67
N ALA A 301 -21.93 -4.77 -10.55
CA ALA A 301 -22.65 -3.96 -9.56
C ALA A 301 -23.14 -2.62 -10.14
N ALA A 302 -22.29 -1.94 -10.93
CA ALA A 302 -22.66 -0.70 -11.61
C ALA A 302 -23.81 -0.93 -12.62
N LYS A 303 -23.77 -2.01 -13.41
CA LYS A 303 -24.84 -2.37 -14.34
C LYS A 303 -26.16 -2.67 -13.60
N ARG A 304 -26.11 -3.43 -12.50
CA ARG A 304 -27.29 -3.71 -11.67
C ARG A 304 -27.90 -2.44 -11.12
N LYS A 305 -27.06 -1.51 -10.63
CA LYS A 305 -27.53 -0.21 -10.11
C LYS A 305 -28.20 0.65 -11.20
N ALA A 306 -27.57 0.78 -12.37
CA ALA A 306 -28.14 1.51 -13.50
C ALA A 306 -29.48 0.93 -13.97
N ALA A 307 -29.58 -0.39 -14.05
CA ALA A 307 -30.83 -1.07 -14.41
C ALA A 307 -31.96 -0.81 -13.38
N ALA A 308 -31.61 -0.86 -12.08
CA ALA A 308 -32.57 -0.55 -11.01
C ALA A 308 -33.04 0.91 -11.03
N GLU A 309 -32.15 1.85 -11.32
CA GLU A 309 -32.50 3.28 -11.48
C GLU A 309 -33.40 3.50 -12.70
N ALA A 310 -33.09 2.89 -13.83
CA ALA A 310 -33.92 2.94 -15.04
C ALA A 310 -35.33 2.34 -14.81
N ALA A 311 -35.41 1.21 -14.10
CA ALA A 311 -36.70 0.62 -13.77
C ALA A 311 -37.55 1.52 -12.87
N LYS A 312 -36.95 2.15 -11.87
CA LYS A 312 -37.64 3.13 -10.98
C LYS A 312 -38.13 4.34 -11.76
N ALA A 313 -37.32 4.89 -12.67
CA ALA A 313 -37.70 6.02 -13.52
C ALA A 313 -38.87 5.64 -14.44
N ALA A 314 -38.87 4.46 -15.05
CA ALA A 314 -39.96 3.97 -15.88
C ALA A 314 -41.26 3.75 -15.10
N GLU A 315 -41.16 3.30 -13.84
CA GLU A 315 -42.31 3.13 -12.95
C GLU A 315 -42.93 4.51 -12.52
N ALA A 316 -42.03 5.49 -12.22
CA ALA A 316 -42.47 6.85 -11.92
C ALA A 316 -43.20 7.51 -13.08
N ALA A 317 -42.65 7.40 -14.30
CA ALA A 317 -43.27 7.92 -15.50
C ALA A 317 -44.65 7.26 -15.80
N LYS A 318 -44.83 5.99 -15.45
CA LYS A 318 -46.15 5.29 -15.59
C LYS A 318 -47.18 5.73 -14.55
N LYS A 319 -46.76 6.27 -13.40
CA LYS A 319 -47.68 6.78 -12.36
C LYS A 319 -48.14 8.24 -12.63
N GLU A 320 -47.37 8.97 -13.44
CA GLU A 320 -47.69 10.36 -13.82
C GLU A 320 -48.52 10.46 -15.12
N ALA A 321 -48.64 9.37 -15.89
CA ALA A 321 -49.45 9.27 -17.10
C ALA A 321 -50.82 8.63 -16.81
#